data_b8df8b7ebb5f865a2141195acb51d618
#
_entry.id   b8df8b7ebb5f865a2141195acb51d618
#
_cell.length_a   1.000
_cell.length_b   1.000
_cell.length_c   1.000
_cell.angle_alpha   90.00
_cell.angle_beta   90.00
_cell.angle_gamma   90.00
#
_symmetry.space_group_name_H-M   'P 1'
#
loop_
_entity.id
_entity.type
_entity.pdbx_description
1 polymer ?
#
loop_
_entity_poly.entity_id
_entity_poly.type
_entity_poly.pdbx_seq_one_letter_code
_entity_poly.pdbx_strand_id
1 'polypeptide(L)'
;MNKVALFDFCETIANFQTADAYVDFVRERLQDKRMCRLERTQNFLRKLKLIQVFDKLTRYKYSINKRLKLWQLRGHNLVELQELAKEYYQERIKPNFIPDMIGKLLELRNQGFSIMLVSGGYDIYLQHFANEYSLTGVISTKIGFDGDVCTGKFYGIDCLRDGKTKLLNQYYKERPNYSVAFSDSISDLPFLRWVNEGFVVSRNKHQAWSSVNNLNEIIWIPKK
;
A
#
# COMPACT_ATOMS: atom_id res chain seq x y z
N MET A 1 -3.10 -18.70 -21.70
CA MET A 1 -4.10 -18.27 -20.70
C MET A 1 -3.53 -17.12 -19.91
N ASN A 2 -4.25 -16.00 -19.79
CA ASN A 2 -3.77 -14.85 -19.03
C ASN A 2 -4.06 -15.07 -17.53
N LYS A 3 -2.99 -15.47 -16.78
CA LYS A 3 -3.06 -15.68 -15.33
C LYS A 3 -2.42 -14.49 -14.60
N VAL A 4 -3.09 -13.95 -13.60
CA VAL A 4 -2.61 -12.76 -12.87
C VAL A 4 -2.63 -13.02 -11.36
N ALA A 5 -1.54 -12.66 -10.69
CA ALA A 5 -1.46 -12.63 -9.23
C ALA A 5 -1.33 -11.19 -8.74
N LEU A 6 -2.25 -10.76 -7.91
CA LEU A 6 -2.39 -9.41 -7.39
C LEU A 6 -1.99 -9.41 -5.91
N PHE A 7 -1.01 -8.61 -5.56
CA PHE A 7 -0.52 -8.50 -4.17
C PHE A 7 -0.82 -7.12 -3.60
N ASP A 8 -1.44 -7.05 -2.42
CA ASP A 8 -1.26 -5.88 -1.59
C ASP A 8 0.18 -5.80 -1.10
N PHE A 9 0.59 -4.66 -0.56
CA PHE A 9 1.97 -4.44 -0.15
C PHE A 9 2.13 -4.32 1.37
N CYS A 10 1.39 -3.39 1.98
CA CYS A 10 1.47 -3.15 3.42
C CYS A 10 0.94 -4.35 4.19
N GLU A 11 1.68 -4.83 5.20
CA GLU A 11 1.36 -6.01 6.02
C GLU A 11 1.09 -7.31 5.23
N THR A 12 1.33 -7.25 3.89
CA THR A 12 1.21 -8.39 2.97
C THR A 12 2.58 -8.78 2.39
N ILE A 13 3.31 -7.86 1.76
CA ILE A 13 4.70 -8.05 1.30
C ILE A 13 5.69 -7.48 2.32
N ALA A 14 5.47 -6.25 2.78
CA ALA A 14 6.22 -5.62 3.87
C ALA A 14 5.44 -5.78 5.18
N ASN A 15 6.13 -6.07 6.28
CA ASN A 15 5.51 -6.41 7.58
C ASN A 15 4.98 -5.19 8.38
N PHE A 16 4.78 -4.04 7.71
CA PHE A 16 4.35 -2.77 8.33
C PHE A 16 3.61 -1.85 7.35
N GLN A 17 3.01 -0.78 7.88
CA GLN A 17 2.30 0.26 7.10
C GLN A 17 3.29 1.23 6.46
N THR A 18 3.48 1.13 5.14
CA THR A 18 4.58 1.81 4.43
C THR A 18 4.29 3.26 4.07
N ALA A 19 3.03 3.66 3.88
CA ALA A 19 2.70 5.01 3.40
C ALA A 19 3.01 6.11 4.43
N ASP A 20 2.55 5.94 5.68
CA ASP A 20 2.82 6.89 6.76
C ASP A 20 4.32 6.88 7.12
N ALA A 21 4.93 5.67 7.15
CA ALA A 21 6.35 5.50 7.46
C ALA A 21 7.28 6.17 6.43
N TYR A 22 6.89 6.24 5.15
CA TYR A 22 7.64 6.99 4.14
C TYR A 22 7.69 8.49 4.47
N VAL A 23 6.55 9.09 4.82
CA VAL A 23 6.51 10.51 5.19
C VAL A 23 7.33 10.79 6.46
N ASP A 24 7.30 9.86 7.42
CA ASP A 24 8.14 9.96 8.62
C ASP A 24 9.62 9.88 8.28
N PHE A 25 10.01 8.98 7.39
CA PHE A 25 11.37 8.86 6.90
C PHE A 25 11.86 10.14 6.21
N VAL A 26 11.06 10.72 5.31
CA VAL A 26 11.38 12.01 4.67
C VAL A 26 11.57 13.11 5.71
N ARG A 27 10.68 13.20 6.70
CA ARG A 27 10.80 14.18 7.79
C ARG A 27 12.08 13.99 8.60
N GLU A 28 12.46 12.75 8.89
CA GLU A 28 13.70 12.42 9.62
C GLU A 28 14.93 12.83 8.83
N ARG A 29 14.95 12.57 7.53
CA ARG A 29 16.09 12.89 6.65
C ARG A 29 16.26 14.39 6.43
N LEU A 30 15.17 15.09 6.13
CA LEU A 30 15.21 16.51 5.82
C LEU A 30 15.25 17.42 7.06
N GLN A 31 14.86 16.89 8.23
CA GLN A 31 14.75 17.66 9.48
C GLN A 31 13.91 18.93 9.34
N ASP A 32 12.94 18.92 8.43
CA ASP A 32 12.09 20.06 8.09
C ASP A 32 11.22 20.47 9.30
N LYS A 33 11.47 21.69 9.80
CA LYS A 33 10.75 22.27 10.96
C LYS A 33 9.23 22.41 10.69
N ARG A 34 8.84 22.62 9.43
CA ARG A 34 7.42 22.70 9.04
C ARG A 34 6.77 21.31 9.15
N MET A 35 7.40 20.27 8.61
CA MET A 35 6.91 18.90 8.74
C MET A 35 6.81 18.48 10.21
N CYS A 36 7.80 18.81 11.03
CA CYS A 36 7.77 18.54 12.48
C CYS A 36 6.60 19.24 13.20
N ARG A 37 6.28 20.48 12.82
CA ARG A 37 5.11 21.20 13.38
C ARG A 37 3.80 20.54 12.93
N LEU A 38 3.65 20.23 11.66
CA LEU A 38 2.46 19.56 11.12
C LEU A 38 2.23 18.18 11.79
N GLU A 39 3.29 17.41 12.00
CA GLU A 39 3.21 16.13 12.70
C GLU A 39 2.74 16.28 14.15
N ARG A 40 3.27 17.29 14.88
CA ARG A 40 2.81 17.57 16.25
C ARG A 40 1.30 17.92 16.28
N THR A 41 0.86 18.75 15.34
CA THR A 41 -0.57 19.12 15.21
C THR A 41 -1.42 17.88 14.88
N GLN A 42 -0.99 17.06 13.93
CA GLN A 42 -1.70 15.83 13.56
C GLN A 42 -1.78 14.85 14.74
N ASN A 43 -0.69 14.67 15.49
CA ASN A 43 -0.66 13.83 16.68
C ASN A 43 -1.56 14.36 17.80
N PHE A 44 -1.66 15.67 17.96
CA PHE A 44 -2.60 16.30 18.89
C PHE A 44 -4.05 15.99 18.49
N LEU A 45 -4.41 16.15 17.20
CA LEU A 45 -5.74 15.82 16.69
C LEU A 45 -6.06 14.33 16.83
N ARG A 46 -5.06 13.43 16.65
CA ARG A 46 -5.21 11.99 16.89
C ARG A 46 -5.49 11.70 18.37
N LYS A 47 -4.76 12.34 19.30
CA LYS A 47 -4.97 12.17 20.76
C LYS A 47 -6.38 12.60 21.17
N LEU A 48 -6.92 13.65 20.59
CA LEU A 48 -8.29 14.10 20.79
C LEU A 48 -9.32 13.23 20.06
N LYS A 49 -8.90 12.18 19.35
CA LYS A 49 -9.75 11.28 18.52
C LYS A 49 -10.56 12.00 17.43
N LEU A 50 -10.27 13.26 17.12
CA LEU A 50 -11.00 14.04 16.12
C LEU A 50 -10.88 13.44 14.73
N ILE A 51 -9.70 12.95 14.35
CA ILE A 51 -9.47 12.30 13.05
C ILE A 51 -10.30 11.01 12.97
N GLN A 52 -10.29 10.17 14.02
CA GLN A 52 -11.03 8.91 14.05
C GLN A 52 -12.55 9.14 13.99
N VAL A 53 -13.04 10.14 14.74
CA VAL A 53 -14.46 10.51 14.72
C VAL A 53 -14.87 10.96 13.31
N PHE A 54 -14.09 11.81 12.68
CA PHE A 54 -14.36 12.29 11.32
C PHE A 54 -14.31 11.14 10.30
N ASP A 55 -13.27 10.30 10.34
CA ASP A 55 -13.17 9.14 9.46
C ASP A 55 -14.37 8.20 9.64
N LYS A 56 -14.81 7.95 10.87
CA LYS A 56 -15.99 7.14 11.16
C LYS A 56 -17.28 7.77 10.62
N LEU A 57 -17.49 9.09 10.84
CA LEU A 57 -18.64 9.81 10.30
C LEU A 57 -18.71 9.79 8.78
N THR A 58 -17.57 9.88 8.13
CA THR A 58 -17.46 9.81 6.65
C THR A 58 -17.35 8.38 6.12
N ARG A 59 -17.59 7.36 6.97
CA ARG A 59 -17.41 5.94 6.64
C ARG A 59 -16.04 5.66 6.02
N TYR A 60 -15.01 6.34 6.52
CA TYR A 60 -13.62 6.24 6.04
C TYR A 60 -13.42 6.59 4.56
N LYS A 61 -14.37 7.29 3.94
CA LYS A 61 -14.32 7.64 2.50
C LYS A 61 -13.11 8.51 2.15
N TYR A 62 -12.68 9.37 3.07
CA TYR A 62 -11.67 10.41 2.77
C TYR A 62 -10.26 10.07 3.22
N SER A 63 -10.05 9.03 4.02
CA SER A 63 -8.72 8.66 4.55
C SER A 63 -7.95 9.88 5.11
N ILE A 64 -8.60 10.65 6.01
CA ILE A 64 -8.10 11.96 6.48
C ILE A 64 -6.68 11.85 7.04
N ASN A 65 -6.42 10.81 7.84
CA ASN A 65 -5.09 10.62 8.42
C ASN A 65 -4.00 10.55 7.34
N LYS A 66 -4.21 9.74 6.30
CA LYS A 66 -3.28 9.59 5.18
C LYS A 66 -3.11 10.89 4.38
N ARG A 67 -4.20 11.65 4.19
CA ARG A 67 -4.15 12.95 3.51
C ARG A 67 -3.37 14.00 4.29
N LEU A 68 -3.58 14.08 5.61
CA LEU A 68 -2.83 14.97 6.48
C LEU A 68 -1.34 14.59 6.52
N LYS A 69 -1.05 13.29 6.49
CA LYS A 69 0.32 12.79 6.43
C LYS A 69 0.97 13.19 5.11
N LEU A 70 0.34 12.93 3.98
CA LEU A 70 0.86 13.31 2.66
C LEU A 70 1.02 14.83 2.51
N TRP A 71 0.13 15.62 3.11
CA TRP A 71 0.23 17.09 3.09
C TRP A 71 1.55 17.62 3.65
N GLN A 72 2.21 16.87 4.54
CA GLN A 72 3.53 17.25 5.06
C GLN A 72 4.58 17.34 3.96
N LEU A 73 4.46 16.55 2.87
CA LEU A 73 5.39 16.57 1.72
C LEU A 73 5.17 17.76 0.77
N ARG A 74 4.14 18.59 0.98
CA ARG A 74 3.85 19.71 0.11
C ARG A 74 5.05 20.66 -0.01
N GLY A 75 5.40 21.03 -1.26
CA GLY A 75 6.46 21.96 -1.56
C GLY A 75 7.86 21.34 -1.72
N HIS A 76 8.04 20.05 -1.43
CA HIS A 76 9.28 19.34 -1.71
C HIS A 76 9.41 19.00 -3.19
N ASN A 77 10.65 18.92 -3.67
CA ASN A 77 10.96 18.62 -5.07
C ASN A 77 10.80 17.12 -5.38
N LEU A 78 10.37 16.80 -6.60
CA LEU A 78 10.18 15.43 -7.08
C LEU A 78 11.47 14.61 -7.00
N VAL A 79 12.59 15.15 -7.49
CA VAL A 79 13.88 14.44 -7.52
C VAL A 79 14.34 14.12 -6.09
N GLU A 80 14.26 15.09 -5.16
CA GLU A 80 14.57 14.88 -3.74
C GLU A 80 13.71 13.76 -3.14
N LEU A 81 12.39 13.78 -3.39
CA LEU A 81 11.49 12.74 -2.88
C LEU A 81 11.75 11.37 -3.52
N GLN A 82 12.17 11.31 -4.79
CA GLN A 82 12.56 10.06 -5.46
C GLN A 82 13.85 9.46 -4.88
N GLU A 83 14.84 10.28 -4.60
CA GLU A 83 16.07 9.83 -3.94
C GLU A 83 15.77 9.27 -2.54
N LEU A 84 14.99 10.00 -1.74
CA LEU A 84 14.55 9.55 -0.42
C LEU A 84 13.65 8.30 -0.50
N ALA A 85 12.87 8.13 -1.55
CA ALA A 85 12.07 6.92 -1.77
C ALA A 85 12.95 5.70 -2.06
N LYS A 86 14.05 5.87 -2.78
CA LYS A 86 15.05 4.83 -3.01
C LYS A 86 15.76 4.43 -1.71
N GLU A 87 16.20 5.41 -0.92
CA GLU A 87 16.80 5.16 0.39
C GLU A 87 15.80 4.44 1.32
N TYR A 88 14.57 4.94 1.41
CA TYR A 88 13.51 4.34 2.19
C TYR A 88 13.24 2.89 1.81
N TYR A 89 13.21 2.60 0.50
CA TYR A 89 13.06 1.23 0.00
C TYR A 89 14.19 0.33 0.51
N GLN A 90 15.44 0.76 0.40
CA GLN A 90 16.60 -0.05 0.80
C GLN A 90 16.72 -0.21 2.32
N GLU A 91 16.51 0.87 3.08
CA GLU A 91 16.77 0.89 4.52
C GLU A 91 15.60 0.41 5.37
N ARG A 92 14.35 0.65 4.92
CA ARG A 92 13.16 0.38 5.72
C ARG A 92 12.27 -0.70 5.13
N ILE A 93 12.07 -0.74 3.82
CA ILE A 93 11.15 -1.70 3.21
C ILE A 93 11.81 -3.06 3.05
N LYS A 94 12.95 -3.11 2.37
CA LYS A 94 13.61 -4.38 1.99
C LYS A 94 13.99 -5.26 3.18
N PRO A 95 14.52 -4.75 4.32
CA PRO A 95 14.80 -5.56 5.50
C PRO A 95 13.54 -6.11 6.20
N ASN A 96 12.38 -5.57 5.86
CA ASN A 96 11.11 -5.88 6.49
C ASN A 96 10.14 -6.63 5.57
N PHE A 97 10.64 -7.31 4.52
CA PHE A 97 9.82 -8.21 3.72
C PHE A 97 9.36 -9.41 4.52
N ILE A 98 8.16 -9.90 4.20
CA ILE A 98 7.64 -11.17 4.68
C ILE A 98 8.18 -12.27 3.76
N PRO A 99 9.14 -13.12 4.23
CA PRO A 99 9.83 -14.07 3.36
C PRO A 99 8.87 -15.05 2.68
N ASP A 100 7.85 -15.51 3.39
CA ASP A 100 6.85 -16.45 2.88
C ASP A 100 6.08 -15.85 1.70
N MET A 101 5.79 -14.55 1.75
CA MET A 101 5.08 -13.85 0.67
C MET A 101 5.98 -13.54 -0.52
N ILE A 102 7.25 -13.24 -0.29
CA ILE A 102 8.24 -13.15 -1.37
C ILE A 102 8.39 -14.53 -2.06
N GLY A 103 8.50 -15.61 -1.28
CA GLY A 103 8.52 -16.97 -1.81
C GLY A 103 7.28 -17.29 -2.66
N LYS A 104 6.09 -16.91 -2.17
CA LYS A 104 4.82 -17.12 -2.90
C LYS A 104 4.75 -16.32 -4.20
N LEU A 105 5.23 -15.09 -4.20
CA LEU A 105 5.33 -14.25 -5.41
C LEU A 105 6.21 -14.92 -6.46
N LEU A 106 7.40 -15.40 -6.07
CA LEU A 106 8.35 -16.07 -6.96
C LEU A 106 7.79 -17.40 -7.48
N GLU A 107 7.12 -18.18 -6.63
CA GLU A 107 6.44 -19.42 -7.01
C GLU A 107 5.40 -19.17 -8.11
N LEU A 108 4.48 -18.22 -7.91
CA LEU A 108 3.44 -17.90 -8.88
C LEU A 108 4.01 -17.39 -10.20
N ARG A 109 5.07 -16.57 -10.15
CA ARG A 109 5.76 -16.15 -11.36
C ARG A 109 6.33 -17.34 -12.14
N ASN A 110 6.94 -18.32 -11.46
CA ASN A 110 7.45 -19.53 -12.09
C ASN A 110 6.34 -20.40 -12.68
N GLN A 111 5.10 -20.30 -12.13
CA GLN A 111 3.89 -20.94 -12.67
C GLN A 111 3.26 -20.16 -13.83
N GLY A 112 3.90 -19.09 -14.31
CA GLY A 112 3.47 -18.28 -15.45
C GLY A 112 2.40 -17.22 -15.14
N PHE A 113 2.26 -16.83 -13.89
CA PHE A 113 1.41 -15.67 -13.54
C PHE A 113 2.14 -14.35 -13.83
N SER A 114 1.40 -13.41 -14.40
CA SER A 114 1.77 -11.99 -14.39
C SER A 114 1.59 -11.46 -12.97
N ILE A 115 2.66 -10.91 -12.37
CA ILE A 115 2.62 -10.42 -11.00
C ILE A 115 2.41 -8.91 -10.97
N MET A 116 1.44 -8.45 -10.18
CA MET A 116 1.14 -7.02 -10.01
C MET A 116 0.98 -6.64 -8.54
N LEU A 117 1.39 -5.41 -8.20
CA LEU A 117 1.01 -4.77 -6.94
C LEU A 117 -0.30 -4.01 -7.08
N VAL A 118 -1.15 -4.08 -6.03
CA VAL A 118 -2.38 -3.29 -5.89
C VAL A 118 -2.44 -2.75 -4.46
N SER A 119 -1.85 -1.59 -4.24
CA SER A 119 -1.57 -1.12 -2.87
C SER A 119 -1.95 0.33 -2.61
N GLY A 120 -2.40 0.61 -1.38
CA GLY A 120 -2.53 1.96 -0.86
C GLY A 120 -1.20 2.67 -0.58
N GLY A 121 -0.05 2.01 -0.74
CA GLY A 121 1.27 2.64 -0.70
C GLY A 121 1.47 3.65 -1.84
N TYR A 122 2.54 4.47 -1.75
CA TYR A 122 2.82 5.46 -2.79
C TYR A 122 3.67 4.88 -3.91
N ASP A 123 3.34 5.23 -5.14
CA ASP A 123 4.01 4.82 -6.37
C ASP A 123 5.52 5.07 -6.33
N ILE A 124 5.94 6.20 -5.77
CA ILE A 124 7.32 6.68 -5.75
C ILE A 124 8.32 5.68 -5.15
N TYR A 125 7.94 4.93 -4.12
CA TYR A 125 8.79 3.88 -3.55
C TYR A 125 8.40 2.45 -3.97
N LEU A 126 7.13 2.20 -4.32
CA LEU A 126 6.69 0.88 -4.76
C LEU A 126 7.30 0.48 -6.11
N GLN A 127 7.63 1.47 -6.94
CA GLN A 127 8.30 1.23 -8.22
C GLN A 127 9.67 0.55 -8.04
N HIS A 128 10.40 0.81 -6.93
CA HIS A 128 11.67 0.13 -6.66
C HIS A 128 11.48 -1.37 -6.42
N PHE A 129 10.44 -1.76 -5.70
CA PHE A 129 10.06 -3.17 -5.54
C PHE A 129 9.67 -3.79 -6.87
N ALA A 130 8.84 -3.10 -7.64
CA ALA A 130 8.39 -3.60 -8.94
C ALA A 130 9.54 -3.84 -9.90
N ASN A 131 10.52 -2.93 -9.92
CA ASN A 131 11.73 -3.08 -10.74
C ASN A 131 12.61 -4.23 -10.26
N GLU A 132 12.87 -4.34 -8.93
CA GLU A 132 13.72 -5.40 -8.36
C GLU A 132 13.15 -6.80 -8.63
N TYR A 133 11.82 -6.94 -8.51
CA TYR A 133 11.14 -8.22 -8.75
C TYR A 133 10.57 -8.36 -10.16
N SER A 134 10.87 -7.45 -11.10
CA SER A 134 10.40 -7.48 -12.49
C SER A 134 8.90 -7.71 -12.59
N LEU A 135 8.11 -6.94 -11.85
CA LEU A 135 6.66 -7.07 -11.85
C LEU A 135 6.05 -6.57 -13.16
N THR A 136 4.91 -7.11 -13.54
CA THR A 136 4.16 -6.70 -14.74
C THR A 136 3.61 -5.28 -14.59
N GLY A 137 3.28 -4.85 -13.36
CA GLY A 137 2.77 -3.51 -13.11
C GLY A 137 2.48 -3.20 -11.64
N VAL A 138 2.20 -1.90 -11.40
CA VAL A 138 1.84 -1.36 -10.08
C VAL A 138 0.59 -0.52 -10.22
N ILE A 139 -0.43 -0.86 -9.45
CA ILE A 139 -1.62 -0.04 -9.21
C ILE A 139 -1.52 0.47 -7.78
N SER A 140 -1.31 1.77 -7.60
CA SER A 140 -1.04 2.34 -6.27
C SER A 140 -1.61 3.75 -6.12
N THR A 141 -1.54 4.29 -4.92
CA THR A 141 -1.82 5.70 -4.70
C THR A 141 -0.69 6.54 -5.27
N LYS A 142 -1.03 7.46 -6.16
CA LYS A 142 -0.05 8.38 -6.77
C LYS A 142 0.04 9.68 -5.97
N ILE A 143 1.27 10.16 -5.76
CA ILE A 143 1.53 11.49 -5.22
C ILE A 143 1.33 12.52 -6.31
N GLY A 144 0.63 13.61 -6.01
CA GLY A 144 0.40 14.70 -6.98
C GLY A 144 1.57 15.69 -6.99
N PHE A 145 1.98 16.07 -8.20
CA PHE A 145 2.98 17.11 -8.45
C PHE A 145 2.40 18.18 -9.39
N ASP A 146 2.91 19.40 -9.26
CA ASP A 146 2.71 20.51 -10.17
C ASP A 146 4.10 20.89 -10.69
N GLY A 147 4.38 20.55 -11.95
CA GLY A 147 5.77 20.42 -12.40
C GLY A 147 6.53 19.46 -11.49
N ASP A 148 7.65 19.89 -10.94
CA ASP A 148 8.49 19.10 -10.03
C ASP A 148 8.16 19.33 -8.54
N VAL A 149 7.10 20.08 -8.21
CA VAL A 149 6.77 20.44 -6.82
C VAL A 149 5.62 19.59 -6.31
N CYS A 150 5.84 18.88 -5.20
CA CYS A 150 4.83 18.06 -4.55
C CYS A 150 3.65 18.94 -4.05
N THR A 151 2.43 18.60 -4.46
CA THR A 151 1.21 19.31 -4.05
C THR A 151 0.74 18.93 -2.65
N GLY A 152 1.26 17.83 -2.08
CA GLY A 152 0.78 17.22 -0.84
C GLY A 152 -0.61 16.57 -0.97
N LYS A 153 -1.05 16.27 -2.19
CA LYS A 153 -2.36 15.65 -2.49
C LYS A 153 -2.15 14.38 -3.32
N PHE A 154 -3.16 13.52 -3.33
CA PHE A 154 -3.17 12.40 -4.26
C PHE A 154 -3.40 12.91 -5.69
N TYR A 155 -2.75 12.25 -6.64
CA TYR A 155 -3.11 12.36 -8.06
C TYR A 155 -4.10 11.23 -8.39
N GLY A 156 -5.35 11.58 -8.64
CA GLY A 156 -6.40 10.62 -8.94
C GLY A 156 -6.95 9.88 -7.70
N ILE A 157 -7.19 8.59 -7.87
CA ILE A 157 -7.87 7.73 -6.87
C ILE A 157 -6.86 7.22 -5.85
N ASP A 158 -7.20 7.30 -4.56
CA ASP A 158 -6.48 6.61 -3.49
C ASP A 158 -6.74 5.10 -3.58
N CYS A 159 -5.68 4.30 -3.74
CA CYS A 159 -5.73 2.85 -3.93
C CYS A 159 -5.98 2.10 -2.59
N LEU A 160 -6.96 2.56 -1.81
CA LEU A 160 -7.42 1.93 -0.57
C LEU A 160 -8.86 1.45 -0.71
N ARG A 161 -9.18 0.31 -0.09
CA ARG A 161 -10.55 -0.23 -0.03
C ARG A 161 -11.17 -0.34 -1.43
N ASP A 162 -12.34 0.31 -1.65
CA ASP A 162 -13.02 0.36 -2.96
C ASP A 162 -12.16 1.01 -4.07
N GLY A 163 -11.17 1.81 -3.70
CA GLY A 163 -10.22 2.39 -4.65
C GLY A 163 -9.41 1.33 -5.40
N LYS A 164 -9.05 0.21 -4.74
CA LYS A 164 -8.37 -0.91 -5.39
C LYS A 164 -9.19 -1.49 -6.54
N THR A 165 -10.44 -1.83 -6.28
CA THR A 165 -11.34 -2.41 -7.31
C THR A 165 -11.67 -1.43 -8.41
N LYS A 166 -11.85 -0.13 -8.10
CA LYS A 166 -12.05 0.91 -9.11
C LYS A 166 -10.86 1.02 -10.06
N LEU A 167 -9.65 1.06 -9.51
CA LEU A 167 -8.43 1.14 -10.32
C LEU A 167 -8.19 -0.14 -11.12
N LEU A 168 -8.47 -1.32 -10.54
CA LEU A 168 -8.42 -2.59 -11.28
C LEU A 168 -9.36 -2.60 -12.47
N ASN A 169 -10.62 -2.15 -12.30
CA ASN A 169 -11.59 -2.07 -13.39
C ASN A 169 -11.22 -1.03 -14.47
N GLN A 170 -10.43 0.00 -14.11
CA GLN A 170 -9.87 0.94 -15.08
C GLN A 170 -8.68 0.34 -15.85
N TYR A 171 -7.86 -0.45 -15.15
CA TYR A 171 -6.69 -1.09 -15.74
C TYR A 171 -7.05 -2.27 -16.64
N TYR A 172 -7.95 -3.14 -16.20
CA TYR A 172 -8.43 -4.32 -16.94
C TYR A 172 -9.75 -4.02 -17.63
N LYS A 173 -9.74 -3.88 -18.96
CA LYS A 173 -10.97 -3.79 -19.78
C LYS A 173 -11.77 -5.08 -19.71
N GLU A 174 -11.06 -6.21 -19.71
CA GLU A 174 -11.61 -7.56 -19.54
C GLU A 174 -10.88 -8.25 -18.38
N ARG A 175 -11.62 -9.02 -17.57
CA ARG A 175 -11.00 -9.75 -16.46
C ARG A 175 -10.03 -10.80 -16.98
N PRO A 176 -8.89 -11.04 -16.25
CA PRO A 176 -8.01 -12.16 -16.55
C PRO A 176 -8.76 -13.48 -16.54
N ASN A 177 -8.31 -14.45 -17.33
CA ASN A 177 -8.92 -15.79 -17.40
C ASN A 177 -8.86 -16.49 -16.03
N TYR A 178 -7.78 -16.25 -15.27
CA TYR A 178 -7.62 -16.73 -13.93
C TYR A 178 -6.80 -15.73 -13.10
N SER A 179 -7.26 -15.47 -11.88
CA SER A 179 -6.63 -14.48 -11.03
C SER A 179 -6.66 -14.89 -9.56
N VAL A 180 -5.59 -14.56 -8.85
CA VAL A 180 -5.47 -14.71 -7.40
C VAL A 180 -5.10 -13.37 -6.75
N ALA A 181 -5.51 -13.13 -5.51
CA ALA A 181 -5.15 -11.92 -4.78
C ALA A 181 -4.78 -12.21 -3.32
N PHE A 182 -3.85 -11.42 -2.79
CA PHE A 182 -3.32 -11.54 -1.44
C PHE A 182 -3.46 -10.19 -0.72
N SER A 183 -4.05 -10.19 0.48
CA SER A 183 -4.14 -9.00 1.35
C SER A 183 -4.34 -9.41 2.81
N ASP A 184 -3.86 -8.60 3.75
CA ASP A 184 -4.00 -8.78 5.20
C ASP A 184 -5.31 -8.22 5.77
N SER A 185 -5.98 -7.33 5.05
CA SER A 185 -7.03 -6.46 5.60
C SER A 185 -8.44 -6.84 5.17
N ILE A 186 -9.36 -6.90 6.15
CA ILE A 186 -10.80 -7.02 5.86
C ILE A 186 -11.35 -5.86 5.03
N SER A 187 -10.71 -4.69 5.08
CA SER A 187 -11.11 -3.55 4.23
C SER A 187 -10.89 -3.80 2.74
N ASP A 188 -10.09 -4.80 2.40
CA ASP A 188 -9.79 -5.25 1.04
C ASP A 188 -10.68 -6.41 0.58
N LEU A 189 -11.74 -6.73 1.33
CA LEU A 189 -12.68 -7.78 0.95
C LEU A 189 -13.25 -7.59 -0.49
N PRO A 190 -13.59 -6.37 -0.96
CA PRO A 190 -13.98 -6.17 -2.36
C PRO A 190 -12.86 -6.52 -3.35
N PHE A 191 -11.60 -6.26 -3.01
CA PHE A 191 -10.43 -6.63 -3.80
C PHE A 191 -10.22 -8.15 -3.83
N LEU A 192 -10.30 -8.83 -2.68
CA LEU A 192 -10.18 -10.29 -2.58
C LEU A 192 -11.33 -11.03 -3.28
N ARG A 193 -12.49 -10.40 -3.41
CA ARG A 193 -13.65 -10.93 -4.16
C ARG A 193 -13.65 -10.56 -5.65
N TRP A 194 -12.73 -9.69 -6.08
CA TRP A 194 -12.59 -9.31 -7.48
C TRP A 194 -11.95 -10.44 -8.31
N VAL A 195 -11.15 -11.29 -7.69
CA VAL A 195 -10.39 -12.40 -8.29
C VAL A 195 -11.12 -13.74 -8.18
N ASN A 196 -10.58 -14.76 -8.85
CA ASN A 196 -11.09 -16.14 -8.74
C ASN A 196 -10.80 -16.75 -7.36
N GLU A 197 -9.59 -16.50 -6.81
CA GLU A 197 -9.21 -16.98 -5.48
C GLU A 197 -8.56 -15.88 -4.66
N GLY A 198 -9.22 -15.50 -3.55
CA GLY A 198 -8.70 -14.55 -2.57
C GLY A 198 -7.99 -15.24 -1.43
N PHE A 199 -6.83 -14.72 -1.04
CA PHE A 199 -6.01 -15.20 0.07
C PHE A 199 -5.82 -14.11 1.12
N VAL A 200 -6.18 -14.42 2.37
CA VAL A 200 -5.90 -13.57 3.52
C VAL A 200 -4.50 -13.86 4.01
N VAL A 201 -3.68 -12.83 4.17
CA VAL A 201 -2.32 -12.93 4.72
C VAL A 201 -2.37 -12.53 6.18
N SER A 202 -2.13 -13.47 7.07
CA SER A 202 -2.33 -13.30 8.52
C SER A 202 -1.03 -13.45 9.29
N ARG A 203 -0.82 -12.54 10.24
CA ARG A 203 0.34 -12.58 11.13
C ARG A 203 0.02 -13.38 12.38
N ASN A 204 0.83 -14.41 12.67
CA ASN A 204 0.80 -15.26 13.88
C ASN A 204 -0.44 -16.13 14.08
N LYS A 205 -1.62 -15.73 13.66
CA LYS A 205 -2.87 -16.43 13.98
C LYS A 205 -3.93 -16.28 12.92
N HIS A 206 -4.82 -17.24 12.88
CA HIS A 206 -6.01 -17.24 12.03
C HIS A 206 -6.90 -16.00 12.26
N GLN A 207 -7.44 -15.46 11.16
CA GLN A 207 -8.39 -14.36 11.15
C GLN A 207 -9.80 -14.90 10.91
N ALA A 208 -10.68 -14.81 11.91
CA ALA A 208 -12.05 -15.33 11.83
C ALA A 208 -12.83 -14.84 10.60
N TRP A 209 -12.54 -13.62 10.12
CA TRP A 209 -13.22 -13.08 8.95
C TRP A 209 -12.85 -13.78 7.62
N SER A 210 -11.69 -14.46 7.55
CA SER A 210 -11.31 -15.24 6.37
C SER A 210 -12.29 -16.40 6.16
N SER A 211 -12.55 -17.16 7.21
CA SER A 211 -13.50 -18.29 7.19
C SER A 211 -14.93 -17.83 6.93
N VAL A 212 -15.38 -16.75 7.60
CA VAL A 212 -16.73 -16.18 7.41
C VAL A 212 -16.98 -15.77 5.96
N ASN A 213 -15.91 -15.39 5.24
CA ASN A 213 -15.99 -14.95 3.84
C ASN A 213 -15.58 -16.03 2.82
N ASN A 214 -15.35 -17.27 3.25
CA ASN A 214 -14.89 -18.39 2.42
C ASN A 214 -13.61 -18.06 1.63
N LEU A 215 -12.64 -17.39 2.29
CA LEU A 215 -11.35 -17.05 1.73
C LEU A 215 -10.28 -18.02 2.21
N ASN A 216 -9.33 -18.32 1.35
CA ASN A 216 -8.10 -19.02 1.73
C ASN A 216 -7.26 -18.16 2.67
N GLU A 217 -6.37 -18.76 3.47
CA GLU A 217 -5.54 -18.03 4.40
C GLU A 217 -4.11 -18.55 4.39
N ILE A 218 -3.14 -17.62 4.44
CA ILE A 218 -1.71 -17.88 4.61
C ILE A 218 -1.31 -17.24 5.94
N ILE A 219 -0.86 -18.07 6.89
CA ILE A 219 -0.40 -17.59 8.19
C ILE A 219 1.13 -17.59 8.19
N TRP A 220 1.73 -16.43 8.40
CA TRP A 220 3.16 -16.29 8.55
C TRP A 220 3.57 -15.92 9.97
N ILE A 221 4.74 -16.38 10.40
CA ILE A 221 5.26 -16.15 11.74
C ILE A 221 6.55 -15.33 11.63
N PRO A 222 6.63 -14.14 12.26
CA PRO A 222 7.87 -13.36 12.27
C PRO A 222 9.00 -14.19 12.88
N LYS A 223 10.14 -14.27 12.19
CA LYS A 223 11.36 -14.81 12.79
C LYS A 223 11.78 -13.90 13.94
N LYS A 224 12.09 -14.50 15.10
CA LYS A 224 12.63 -13.79 16.27
C LYS A 224 14.00 -13.18 15.98
#